data_0121f8bf93b3cfd845b04fa4480901a7
#
_entry.id   0121f8bf93b3cfd845b04fa4480901a7
#
_cell.length_a   1.000
_cell.length_b   1.000
_cell.length_c   1.000
_cell.angle_alpha   90.00
_cell.angle_beta   90.00
_cell.angle_gamma   90.00
#
_symmetry.space_group_name_H-M   'P 1'
#
loop_
_entity.id
_entity.type
_entity.pdbx_description
1 polymer ?
#
loop_
_entity_poly.entity_id
_entity_poly.type
_entity_poly.pdbx_seq_one_letter_code
_entity_poly.pdbx_strand_id
1 'polypeptide(L)'
;MCCHFEDYRSGAIKKHELTRPDKEEDRMKHVRCQRANIEPVFFAYPDNAEINALVEGVVKGAAPDYDFTAEDGFGHRLWVIRDRKVNDRITEIFKDIPALYVADGHHRTAAAARVGEECILRNPNHRGDEEYCFFLAVTFPASQLRIIDYNRVVRDLNGMTPAEFVEALRTDFEVEKIGGEVYRPARLHNFAMYLDGAWYSLTAREGTYDDDDPIGVLDVTVLSNRVLDKLLDIKDLRTSKRIDFVGGIRGLGELRPGPPGQRGLLHRGSGVRPEPDRHGQLPGALCDLRVGRQGRQGNHQR
;
A
#
# COMPACT_ATOMS: atom_id res chain seq x y z
N MET A 1 -2.19 15.19 11.05
CA MET A 1 -1.00 15.90 11.56
C MET A 1 -0.27 16.59 10.42
N CYS A 2 0.51 17.66 10.71
CA CYS A 2 1.45 18.23 9.76
C CYS A 2 2.82 17.55 9.96
N CYS A 3 3.41 17.06 8.88
CA CYS A 3 4.74 16.44 8.88
C CYS A 3 5.72 17.37 8.17
N HIS A 4 6.91 17.51 8.73
CA HIS A 4 7.97 18.28 8.10
C HIS A 4 8.62 17.46 6.97
N PHE A 5 8.94 18.08 5.83
CA PHE A 5 9.48 17.33 4.70
C PHE A 5 10.92 16.79 4.97
N GLU A 6 11.64 17.35 5.92
CA GLU A 6 12.94 16.80 6.35
C GLU A 6 12.80 15.39 6.94
N ASP A 7 11.68 15.07 7.59
CA ASP A 7 11.41 13.71 8.08
C ASP A 7 11.32 12.71 6.93
N TYR A 8 10.82 13.16 5.76
CA TYR A 8 10.82 12.36 4.55
C TYR A 8 12.21 12.23 3.92
N ARG A 9 13.03 13.27 3.97
CA ARG A 9 14.40 13.27 3.44
C ARG A 9 15.36 12.45 4.31
N SER A 10 15.31 12.63 5.62
CA SER A 10 16.15 11.92 6.59
C SER A 10 15.82 10.44 6.70
N GLY A 11 14.64 10.02 6.21
CA GLY A 11 14.16 8.64 6.30
C GLY A 11 13.48 8.33 7.64
N ALA A 12 13.10 9.31 8.43
CA ALA A 12 12.14 9.14 9.53
C ALA A 12 10.78 8.71 8.99
N ILE A 13 10.41 9.19 7.79
CA ILE A 13 9.30 8.67 7.01
C ILE A 13 9.84 7.68 5.98
N LYS A 14 9.56 6.39 6.18
CA LYS A 14 10.05 5.28 5.35
C LYS A 14 9.26 5.17 4.06
N LYS A 15 9.98 4.95 2.97
CA LYS A 15 9.47 4.76 1.61
C LYS A 15 9.65 3.30 1.19
N HIS A 16 8.72 2.76 0.43
CA HIS A 16 8.83 1.41 -0.14
C HIS A 16 8.60 1.40 -1.66
N GLU A 17 8.27 2.55 -2.24
CA GLU A 17 8.03 2.69 -3.68
C GLU A 17 8.87 3.83 -4.25
N LEU A 18 9.41 3.63 -5.45
CA LEU A 18 10.04 4.68 -6.23
C LEU A 18 8.97 5.45 -7.01
N THR A 19 9.01 6.77 -6.89
CA THR A 19 8.07 7.62 -7.60
C THR A 19 8.40 7.72 -9.10
N ARG A 20 7.36 7.84 -9.92
CA ARG A 20 7.50 8.07 -11.36
C ARG A 20 7.68 9.56 -11.61
N PRO A 21 8.72 9.99 -12.38
CA PRO A 21 9.01 11.40 -12.61
C PRO A 21 7.85 12.19 -13.22
N ASP A 22 7.11 11.58 -14.16
CA ASP A 22 5.95 12.20 -14.82
C ASP A 22 4.81 12.50 -13.83
N LYS A 23 4.53 11.55 -12.93
CA LYS A 23 3.50 11.70 -11.90
C LYS A 23 3.91 12.69 -10.81
N GLU A 24 5.19 12.67 -10.45
CA GLU A 24 5.74 13.57 -9.45
C GLU A 24 5.70 15.01 -9.95
N GLU A 25 6.12 15.27 -11.19
CA GLU A 25 6.08 16.63 -11.77
C GLU A 25 4.64 17.14 -11.89
N ASP A 26 3.68 16.30 -12.26
CA ASP A 26 2.25 16.67 -12.27
C ASP A 26 1.80 17.14 -10.88
N ARG A 27 2.14 16.42 -9.82
CA ARG A 27 1.81 16.79 -8.43
C ARG A 27 2.54 18.05 -7.98
N MET A 28 3.82 18.19 -8.32
CA MET A 28 4.60 19.42 -8.03
C MET A 28 3.96 20.65 -8.68
N LYS A 29 3.51 20.52 -9.93
CA LYS A 29 2.81 21.60 -10.63
C LYS A 29 1.55 22.05 -9.88
N HIS A 30 0.76 21.09 -9.38
CA HIS A 30 -0.41 21.39 -8.57
C HIS A 30 -0.04 22.16 -7.29
N VAL A 31 0.95 21.69 -6.54
CA VAL A 31 1.41 22.36 -5.30
C VAL A 31 1.93 23.77 -5.59
N ARG A 32 2.75 23.95 -6.65
CA ARG A 32 3.26 25.28 -7.06
C ARG A 32 2.15 26.26 -7.43
N CYS A 33 1.15 25.80 -8.21
CA CYS A 33 0.06 26.65 -8.67
C CYS A 33 -0.89 27.04 -7.54
N GLN A 34 -1.23 26.09 -6.68
CA GLN A 34 -2.22 26.31 -5.61
C GLN A 34 -1.60 26.82 -4.32
N ARG A 35 -0.28 26.69 -4.16
CA ARG A 35 0.47 26.97 -2.93
C ARG A 35 -0.10 26.21 -1.71
N ALA A 36 -0.58 25.01 -1.95
CA ALA A 36 -1.20 24.14 -0.95
C ALA A 36 -1.04 22.68 -1.31
N ASN A 37 -0.99 21.82 -0.28
CA ASN A 37 -1.10 20.38 -0.41
C ASN A 37 -2.59 20.02 -0.36
N ILE A 38 -3.16 19.59 -1.50
CA ILE A 38 -4.62 19.44 -1.69
C ILE A 38 -5.16 18.24 -0.95
N GLU A 39 -4.39 17.14 -0.97
CA GLU A 39 -4.81 15.85 -0.41
C GLU A 39 -3.85 15.42 0.69
N PRO A 40 -4.35 14.98 1.85
CA PRO A 40 -3.48 14.41 2.87
C PRO A 40 -2.80 13.15 2.34
N VAL A 41 -1.56 12.94 2.75
CA VAL A 41 -0.86 11.68 2.56
C VAL A 41 -1.25 10.71 3.67
N PHE A 42 -1.09 9.41 3.43
CA PHE A 42 -1.49 8.38 4.38
C PHE A 42 -0.28 7.63 4.90
N PHE A 43 -0.09 7.65 6.22
CA PHE A 43 1.01 6.98 6.90
C PHE A 43 0.53 5.92 7.89
N ALA A 44 1.34 4.88 8.02
CA ALA A 44 1.25 3.91 9.10
C ALA A 44 2.31 4.21 10.17
N TYR A 45 2.03 3.84 11.42
CA TYR A 45 2.99 3.85 12.51
C TYR A 45 2.84 2.59 13.38
N PRO A 46 3.91 2.15 14.07
CA PRO A 46 3.83 1.06 15.04
C PRO A 46 2.80 1.38 16.13
N ASP A 47 2.04 0.36 16.55
CA ASP A 47 0.98 0.57 17.55
C ASP A 47 1.52 1.19 18.83
N ASN A 48 0.79 2.19 19.33
CA ASN A 48 1.06 2.82 20.60
C ASN A 48 -0.22 2.86 21.44
N ALA A 49 -0.21 2.14 22.55
CA ALA A 49 -1.40 1.99 23.39
C ALA A 49 -1.89 3.32 24.00
N GLU A 50 -0.99 4.26 24.28
CA GLU A 50 -1.33 5.56 24.85
C GLU A 50 -2.01 6.46 23.83
N ILE A 51 -1.50 6.51 22.58
CA ILE A 51 -2.20 7.24 21.50
C ILE A 51 -3.59 6.66 21.29
N ASN A 52 -3.70 5.32 21.23
CA ASN A 52 -4.99 4.66 21.04
C ASN A 52 -5.98 5.02 22.17
N ALA A 53 -5.51 5.03 23.42
CA ALA A 53 -6.35 5.39 24.58
C ALA A 53 -6.77 6.86 24.54
N LEU A 54 -5.88 7.79 24.18
CA LEU A 54 -6.21 9.21 24.05
C LEU A 54 -7.27 9.45 22.96
N VAL A 55 -7.09 8.84 21.79
CA VAL A 55 -8.07 8.93 20.68
C VAL A 55 -9.41 8.31 21.07
N GLU A 56 -9.39 7.13 21.71
CA GLU A 56 -10.59 6.46 22.17
C GLU A 56 -11.33 7.29 23.23
N GLY A 57 -10.60 7.94 24.13
CA GLY A 57 -11.16 8.85 25.13
C GLY A 57 -11.92 10.02 24.48
N VAL A 58 -11.38 10.62 23.44
CA VAL A 58 -12.05 11.68 22.67
C VAL A 58 -13.31 11.16 21.98
N VAL A 59 -13.20 10.01 21.30
CA VAL A 59 -14.31 9.40 20.55
C VAL A 59 -15.46 8.98 21.46
N LYS A 60 -15.17 8.49 22.67
CA LYS A 60 -16.18 8.11 23.66
C LYS A 60 -16.72 9.29 24.43
N GLY A 61 -15.92 10.35 24.60
CA GLY A 61 -16.22 11.50 25.44
C GLY A 61 -17.15 12.55 24.82
N ALA A 62 -17.28 12.55 23.49
CA ALA A 62 -18.05 13.57 22.77
C ALA A 62 -18.72 13.01 21.51
N ALA A 63 -19.80 13.68 21.08
CA ALA A 63 -20.36 13.46 19.75
C ALA A 63 -19.34 13.90 18.66
N PRO A 64 -19.35 13.27 17.48
CA PRO A 64 -18.52 13.71 16.38
C PRO A 64 -18.91 15.11 15.88
N ASP A 65 -17.92 15.90 15.48
CA ASP A 65 -18.15 17.20 14.83
C ASP A 65 -18.82 17.03 13.46
N TYR A 66 -18.49 15.94 12.76
CA TYR A 66 -19.12 15.55 11.50
C TYR A 66 -19.49 14.07 11.55
N ASP A 67 -20.72 13.75 11.17
CA ASP A 67 -21.25 12.39 11.04
C ASP A 67 -22.16 12.34 9.80
N PHE A 68 -21.71 11.64 8.77
CA PHE A 68 -22.48 11.49 7.54
C PHE A 68 -22.17 10.16 6.85
N THR A 69 -23.09 9.72 6.01
CA THR A 69 -22.91 8.56 5.14
C THR A 69 -22.69 9.07 3.71
N ALA A 70 -21.60 8.63 3.07
CA ALA A 70 -21.30 8.95 1.70
C ALA A 70 -22.14 8.12 0.71
N GLU A 71 -22.13 8.49 -0.58
CA GLU A 71 -22.90 7.81 -1.64
C GLU A 71 -22.57 6.32 -1.78
N ASP A 72 -21.32 5.94 -1.44
CA ASP A 72 -20.86 4.55 -1.42
C ASP A 72 -21.39 3.72 -0.21
N GLY A 73 -22.21 4.32 0.65
CA GLY A 73 -22.80 3.69 1.83
C GLY A 73 -21.87 3.65 3.05
N PHE A 74 -20.66 4.22 2.99
CA PHE A 74 -19.76 4.26 4.14
C PHE A 74 -20.04 5.47 5.03
N GLY A 75 -20.06 5.20 6.36
CA GLY A 75 -20.18 6.24 7.38
C GLY A 75 -18.85 6.94 7.64
N HIS A 76 -18.86 8.25 7.69
CA HIS A 76 -17.73 9.11 7.99
C HIS A 76 -17.99 9.89 9.27
N ARG A 77 -17.08 9.76 10.23
CA ARG A 77 -17.14 10.48 11.51
C ARG A 77 -15.82 11.16 11.77
N LEU A 78 -15.88 12.41 12.20
CA LEU A 78 -14.70 13.21 12.51
C LEU A 78 -14.90 13.91 13.84
N TRP A 79 -13.90 13.85 14.71
CA TRP A 79 -13.80 14.57 15.97
C TRP A 79 -12.62 15.53 15.92
N VAL A 80 -12.84 16.75 16.37
CA VAL A 80 -11.78 17.74 16.53
C VAL A 80 -11.24 17.67 17.96
N ILE A 81 -9.99 17.32 18.15
CA ILE A 81 -9.34 17.35 19.46
C ILE A 81 -8.98 18.80 19.79
N ARG A 82 -9.78 19.43 20.65
CA ARG A 82 -9.63 20.83 21.06
C ARG A 82 -8.80 20.99 22.32
N ASP A 83 -8.68 19.92 23.12
CA ASP A 83 -7.87 19.93 24.32
C ASP A 83 -6.38 19.97 23.95
N ARG A 84 -5.76 21.12 24.25
CA ARG A 84 -4.34 21.32 23.98
C ARG A 84 -3.45 20.33 24.71
N LYS A 85 -3.80 19.91 25.92
CA LYS A 85 -3.02 18.91 26.66
C LYS A 85 -3.00 17.56 25.97
N VAL A 86 -4.13 17.15 25.38
CA VAL A 86 -4.21 15.92 24.57
C VAL A 86 -3.36 16.05 23.31
N ASN A 87 -3.46 17.18 22.61
CA ASN A 87 -2.66 17.43 21.40
C ASN A 87 -1.15 17.45 21.72
N ASP A 88 -0.75 18.16 22.77
CA ASP A 88 0.65 18.22 23.19
C ASP A 88 1.17 16.83 23.57
N ARG A 89 0.36 16.04 24.28
CA ARG A 89 0.74 14.67 24.66
C ARG A 89 0.90 13.75 23.46
N ILE A 90 -0.05 13.80 22.51
CA ILE A 90 0.08 13.03 21.25
C ILE A 90 1.36 13.44 20.52
N THR A 91 1.65 14.73 20.44
CA THR A 91 2.86 15.25 19.80
C THR A 91 4.13 14.71 20.47
N GLU A 92 4.19 14.70 21.81
CA GLU A 92 5.32 14.14 22.55
C GLU A 92 5.51 12.64 22.29
N ILE A 93 4.42 11.86 22.29
CA ILE A 93 4.51 10.42 21.99
C ILE A 93 5.04 10.18 20.58
N PHE A 94 4.62 10.98 19.59
CA PHE A 94 5.10 10.83 18.22
C PHE A 94 6.60 11.09 18.06
N LYS A 95 7.25 11.83 18.97
CA LYS A 95 8.72 12.01 18.96
C LYS A 95 9.46 10.70 19.25
N ASP A 96 8.85 9.81 20.03
CA ASP A 96 9.43 8.51 20.41
C ASP A 96 9.07 7.40 19.42
N ILE A 97 8.20 7.67 18.44
CA ILE A 97 7.88 6.71 17.38
C ILE A 97 9.07 6.62 16.42
N PRO A 98 9.67 5.43 16.23
CA PRO A 98 10.94 5.30 15.51
C PRO A 98 10.85 5.66 14.03
N ALA A 99 9.70 5.48 13.42
CA ALA A 99 9.45 5.82 12.02
C ALA A 99 7.97 5.87 11.69
N LEU A 100 7.62 6.67 10.69
CA LEU A 100 6.37 6.60 9.95
C LEU A 100 6.62 5.86 8.62
N TYR A 101 5.60 5.22 8.09
CA TYR A 101 5.68 4.45 6.84
C TYR A 101 4.65 4.99 5.86
N VAL A 102 5.07 5.34 4.66
CA VAL A 102 4.13 5.77 3.61
C VAL A 102 3.25 4.58 3.25
N ALA A 103 1.96 4.68 3.53
CA ALA A 103 0.97 3.67 3.15
C ALA A 103 0.30 4.00 1.80
N ASP A 104 0.05 5.29 1.54
CA ASP A 104 -0.39 5.81 0.25
C ASP A 104 0.05 7.27 0.09
N GLY A 105 0.27 7.68 -1.16
CA GLY A 105 0.64 9.05 -1.49
C GLY A 105 2.15 9.30 -1.66
N HIS A 106 2.93 8.30 -2.12
CA HIS A 106 4.36 8.46 -2.39
C HIS A 106 4.66 9.65 -3.31
N HIS A 107 3.91 9.79 -4.41
CA HIS A 107 4.09 10.92 -5.32
C HIS A 107 3.72 12.27 -4.69
N ARG A 108 2.68 12.31 -3.84
CA ARG A 108 2.26 13.53 -3.12
C ARG A 108 3.31 13.94 -2.09
N THR A 109 3.83 12.97 -1.33
CA THR A 109 4.89 13.23 -0.34
C THR A 109 6.17 13.71 -1.00
N ALA A 110 6.60 13.04 -2.09
CA ALA A 110 7.78 13.45 -2.86
C ALA A 110 7.61 14.86 -3.46
N ALA A 111 6.45 15.14 -4.04
CA ALA A 111 6.15 16.46 -4.61
C ALA A 111 6.16 17.56 -3.56
N ALA A 112 5.56 17.34 -2.39
CA ALA A 112 5.57 18.29 -1.28
C ALA A 112 7.00 18.59 -0.82
N ALA A 113 7.83 17.55 -0.64
CA ALA A 113 9.23 17.71 -0.25
C ALA A 113 10.03 18.53 -1.27
N ARG A 114 9.91 18.20 -2.56
CA ARG A 114 10.66 18.91 -3.62
C ARG A 114 10.22 20.36 -3.80
N VAL A 115 8.90 20.64 -3.73
CA VAL A 115 8.42 22.02 -3.80
C VAL A 115 8.82 22.82 -2.57
N GLY A 116 8.83 22.19 -1.37
CA GLY A 116 9.39 22.80 -0.16
C GLY A 116 10.85 23.19 -0.35
N GLU A 117 11.69 22.32 -0.89
CA GLU A 117 13.09 22.60 -1.22
C GLU A 117 13.22 23.79 -2.21
N GLU A 118 12.41 23.83 -3.25
CA GLU A 118 12.40 24.97 -4.17
C GLU A 118 12.04 26.29 -3.49
N CYS A 119 11.11 26.25 -2.53
CA CYS A 119 10.73 27.43 -1.75
C CYS A 119 11.85 27.89 -0.84
N ILE A 120 12.60 26.99 -0.19
CA ILE A 120 13.79 27.31 0.60
C ILE A 120 14.81 28.04 -0.25
N LEU A 121 15.15 27.50 -1.42
CA LEU A 121 16.13 28.12 -2.33
C LEU A 121 15.75 29.53 -2.77
N ARG A 122 14.45 29.86 -2.77
CA ARG A 122 13.95 31.18 -3.13
C ARG A 122 13.76 32.13 -1.96
N ASN A 123 13.85 31.64 -0.73
CA ASN A 123 13.66 32.44 0.48
C ASN A 123 14.98 32.64 1.23
N PRO A 124 15.66 33.79 1.05
CA PRO A 124 16.92 34.07 1.76
C PRO A 124 16.74 34.21 3.28
N ASN A 125 15.51 34.35 3.76
CA ASN A 125 15.17 34.48 5.18
C ASN A 125 14.52 33.19 5.73
N HIS A 126 14.82 32.05 5.12
CA HIS A 126 14.28 30.77 5.57
C HIS A 126 14.70 30.44 7.00
N ARG A 127 13.73 29.99 7.82
CA ARG A 127 13.92 29.68 9.24
C ARG A 127 13.58 28.22 9.58
N GLY A 128 12.84 27.51 8.70
CA GLY A 128 12.43 26.13 8.88
C GLY A 128 11.02 25.95 9.48
N ASP A 129 10.35 27.05 9.82
CA ASP A 129 8.99 27.03 10.38
C ASP A 129 7.90 27.52 9.38
N GLU A 130 8.28 27.75 8.13
CA GLU A 130 7.37 28.21 7.10
C GLU A 130 6.43 27.08 6.64
N GLU A 131 5.21 27.45 6.25
CA GLU A 131 4.15 26.53 5.82
C GLU A 131 4.57 25.58 4.70
N TYR A 132 5.45 26.03 3.79
CA TYR A 132 5.95 25.17 2.71
C TYR A 132 6.89 24.06 3.19
N CYS A 133 7.32 24.09 4.46
CA CYS A 133 8.09 23.02 5.06
C CYS A 133 7.23 21.84 5.47
N PHE A 134 5.90 21.99 5.48
CA PHE A 134 4.98 21.01 6.02
C PHE A 134 3.99 20.50 4.97
N PHE A 135 3.54 19.27 5.16
CA PHE A 135 2.44 18.69 4.41
C PHE A 135 1.49 17.95 5.36
N LEU A 136 0.22 17.89 4.95
CA LEU A 136 -0.81 17.24 5.76
C LEU A 136 -0.74 15.71 5.60
N ALA A 137 -0.74 15.00 6.73
CA ALA A 137 -0.79 13.55 6.77
C ALA A 137 -1.94 13.05 7.65
N VAL A 138 -2.53 11.94 7.26
CA VAL A 138 -3.40 11.10 8.07
C VAL A 138 -2.59 9.89 8.51
N THR A 139 -2.58 9.59 9.80
CA THR A 139 -1.77 8.51 10.37
C THR A 139 -2.67 7.48 11.04
N PHE A 140 -2.34 6.20 10.87
CA PHE A 140 -3.04 5.09 11.50
C PHE A 140 -2.06 4.13 12.17
N PRO A 141 -2.41 3.56 13.33
CA PRO A 141 -1.63 2.49 13.92
C PRO A 141 -1.70 1.24 13.02
N ALA A 142 -0.63 0.48 12.96
CA ALA A 142 -0.50 -0.67 12.07
C ALA A 142 -1.64 -1.69 12.24
N SER A 143 -2.13 -1.90 13.46
CA SER A 143 -3.24 -2.83 13.75
C SER A 143 -4.57 -2.43 13.12
N GLN A 144 -4.77 -1.16 12.78
CA GLN A 144 -5.97 -0.68 12.10
C GLN A 144 -5.91 -0.80 10.58
N LEU A 145 -4.76 -1.18 10.05
CA LEU A 145 -4.54 -1.34 8.62
C LEU A 145 -4.79 -2.79 8.20
N ARG A 146 -5.24 -2.93 6.97
CA ARG A 146 -5.39 -4.22 6.34
C ARG A 146 -4.69 -4.20 4.98
N ILE A 147 -3.78 -5.12 4.79
CA ILE A 147 -3.21 -5.38 3.47
C ILE A 147 -4.27 -6.11 2.65
N ILE A 148 -4.56 -5.58 1.47
CA ILE A 148 -5.45 -6.20 0.50
C ILE A 148 -4.65 -6.63 -0.71
N ASP A 149 -5.20 -7.61 -1.44
CA ASP A 149 -4.58 -8.12 -2.64
C ASP A 149 -4.40 -7.03 -3.69
N TYR A 150 -3.25 -7.04 -4.34
CA TYR A 150 -2.98 -6.19 -5.50
C TYR A 150 -2.58 -7.09 -6.66
N ASN A 151 -3.57 -7.42 -7.49
CA ASN A 151 -3.45 -8.44 -8.50
C ASN A 151 -2.74 -7.92 -9.74
N ARG A 152 -1.90 -8.75 -10.36
CA ARG A 152 -1.20 -8.46 -11.61
C ARG A 152 -1.92 -9.14 -12.75
N VAL A 153 -2.21 -8.39 -13.81
CA VAL A 153 -2.78 -8.89 -15.04
C VAL A 153 -1.75 -8.72 -16.14
N VAL A 154 -1.32 -9.81 -16.74
CA VAL A 154 -0.37 -9.76 -17.86
C VAL A 154 -1.09 -10.00 -19.19
N ARG A 155 -0.65 -9.33 -20.24
CA ARG A 155 -1.30 -9.36 -21.55
C ARG A 155 -0.89 -10.54 -22.40
N ASP A 156 0.30 -11.09 -22.18
CA ASP A 156 0.88 -12.18 -22.93
C ASP A 156 1.81 -13.02 -22.06
N LEU A 157 2.20 -14.17 -22.55
CA LEU A 157 3.08 -15.13 -21.88
C LEU A 157 4.51 -15.14 -22.46
N ASN A 158 4.96 -14.03 -23.02
CA ASN A 158 6.31 -13.91 -23.60
C ASN A 158 6.59 -14.97 -24.70
N GLY A 159 5.59 -15.21 -25.56
CA GLY A 159 5.67 -16.17 -26.65
C GLY A 159 5.37 -17.63 -26.28
N MET A 160 5.26 -17.95 -25.00
CA MET A 160 4.90 -19.30 -24.55
C MET A 160 3.42 -19.60 -24.72
N THR A 161 3.10 -20.84 -25.00
CA THR A 161 1.74 -21.38 -24.84
C THR A 161 1.37 -21.51 -23.34
N PRO A 162 0.08 -21.60 -22.99
CA PRO A 162 -0.32 -21.83 -21.60
C PRO A 162 0.31 -23.10 -20.97
N ALA A 163 0.47 -24.16 -21.73
CA ALA A 163 1.09 -25.41 -21.25
C ALA A 163 2.58 -25.24 -20.97
N GLU A 164 3.31 -24.59 -21.87
CA GLU A 164 4.73 -24.30 -21.69
C GLU A 164 4.96 -23.38 -20.51
N PHE A 165 4.09 -22.39 -20.30
CA PHE A 165 4.18 -21.48 -19.17
C PHE A 165 3.95 -22.22 -17.84
N VAL A 166 2.95 -23.09 -17.76
CA VAL A 166 2.70 -23.94 -16.57
C VAL A 166 3.89 -24.84 -16.28
N GLU A 167 4.50 -25.42 -17.30
CA GLU A 167 5.69 -26.26 -17.13
C GLU A 167 6.90 -25.46 -16.66
N ALA A 168 7.13 -24.27 -17.22
CA ALA A 168 8.22 -23.38 -16.79
C ALA A 168 8.07 -22.95 -15.31
N LEU A 169 6.84 -22.72 -14.86
CA LEU A 169 6.55 -22.38 -13.45
C LEU A 169 6.98 -23.49 -12.48
N ARG A 170 6.96 -24.76 -12.88
CA ARG A 170 7.31 -25.92 -12.02
C ARG A 170 8.77 -25.91 -11.56
N THR A 171 9.62 -25.13 -12.19
CA THR A 171 11.01 -24.91 -11.76
C THR A 171 11.06 -24.29 -10.36
N ASP A 172 10.24 -23.25 -10.13
CA ASP A 172 10.28 -22.45 -8.91
C ASP A 172 9.06 -22.69 -8.01
N PHE A 173 8.00 -23.33 -8.52
CA PHE A 173 6.74 -23.53 -7.80
C PHE A 173 6.25 -24.99 -7.88
N GLU A 174 5.52 -25.39 -6.85
CA GLU A 174 4.59 -26.51 -6.96
C GLU A 174 3.32 -25.98 -7.59
N VAL A 175 2.92 -26.56 -8.73
CA VAL A 175 1.78 -26.08 -9.52
C VAL A 175 0.68 -27.13 -9.49
N GLU A 176 -0.47 -26.74 -8.94
CA GLU A 176 -1.68 -27.56 -8.89
C GLU A 176 -2.80 -26.88 -9.68
N LYS A 177 -3.47 -27.63 -10.56
CA LYS A 177 -4.65 -27.14 -11.28
C LYS A 177 -5.90 -27.33 -10.42
N ILE A 178 -6.54 -26.23 -10.04
CA ILE A 178 -7.74 -26.23 -9.19
C ILE A 178 -9.02 -26.40 -10.02
N GLY A 179 -9.10 -25.76 -11.18
CA GLY A 179 -10.27 -25.81 -12.06
C GLY A 179 -10.94 -24.48 -12.28
N GLY A 180 -12.26 -24.47 -12.52
CA GLY A 180 -13.02 -23.26 -12.87
C GLY A 180 -13.45 -22.40 -11.67
N GLU A 181 -13.36 -22.90 -10.45
CA GLU A 181 -13.74 -22.17 -9.25
C GLU A 181 -12.61 -21.25 -8.78
N VAL A 182 -12.99 -20.09 -8.21
CA VAL A 182 -12.04 -19.10 -7.73
C VAL A 182 -11.23 -19.67 -6.58
N TYR A 183 -9.92 -19.75 -6.76
CA TYR A 183 -8.97 -20.14 -5.71
C TYR A 183 -8.46 -18.91 -4.95
N ARG A 184 -8.45 -18.99 -3.62
CA ARG A 184 -7.88 -17.96 -2.74
C ARG A 184 -6.75 -18.55 -1.91
N PRO A 185 -5.50 -18.10 -2.10
CA PRO A 185 -4.38 -18.52 -1.26
C PRO A 185 -4.62 -18.17 0.20
N ALA A 186 -4.31 -19.09 1.11
CA ALA A 186 -4.51 -18.92 2.55
C ALA A 186 -3.21 -18.76 3.35
N ARG A 187 -2.04 -18.94 2.72
CA ARG A 187 -0.73 -18.93 3.38
C ARG A 187 0.30 -18.12 2.60
N LEU A 188 1.40 -17.75 3.26
CA LEU A 188 2.56 -17.15 2.61
C LEU A 188 3.12 -18.07 1.53
N HIS A 189 3.75 -17.45 0.52
CA HIS A 189 4.40 -18.11 -0.62
C HIS A 189 3.47 -19.01 -1.44
N ASN A 190 2.16 -18.79 -1.29
CA ASN A 190 1.14 -19.42 -2.10
C ASN A 190 0.40 -18.35 -2.92
N PHE A 191 0.27 -18.60 -4.21
CA PHE A 191 -0.33 -17.69 -5.18
C PHE A 191 -1.46 -18.37 -5.92
N ALA A 192 -2.45 -17.60 -6.32
CA ALA A 192 -3.46 -18.03 -7.27
C ALA A 192 -3.15 -17.48 -8.66
N MET A 193 -3.22 -18.32 -9.66
CA MET A 193 -3.10 -17.94 -11.05
C MET A 193 -4.35 -18.37 -11.82
N TYR A 194 -4.93 -17.44 -12.58
CA TYR A 194 -5.96 -17.76 -13.55
C TYR A 194 -5.34 -17.78 -14.93
N LEU A 195 -5.43 -18.91 -15.62
CA LEU A 195 -4.85 -19.09 -16.96
C LEU A 195 -5.72 -20.03 -17.78
N ASP A 196 -6.06 -19.62 -19.00
CA ASP A 196 -6.77 -20.42 -19.99
C ASP A 196 -8.04 -21.12 -19.44
N GLY A 197 -8.87 -20.34 -18.72
CA GLY A 197 -10.15 -20.83 -18.19
C GLY A 197 -10.07 -21.59 -16.86
N ALA A 198 -8.87 -21.77 -16.29
CA ALA A 198 -8.70 -22.51 -15.05
C ALA A 198 -7.88 -21.73 -14.00
N TRP A 199 -8.17 -21.98 -12.74
CA TRP A 199 -7.37 -21.54 -11.61
C TRP A 199 -6.28 -22.58 -11.27
N TYR A 200 -5.15 -22.06 -10.85
CA TYR A 200 -4.00 -22.84 -10.40
C TYR A 200 -3.54 -22.30 -9.04
N SER A 201 -3.10 -23.22 -8.18
CA SER A 201 -2.35 -22.91 -6.97
C SER A 201 -0.87 -23.03 -7.28
N LEU A 202 -0.11 -21.99 -6.95
CA LEU A 202 1.35 -21.95 -7.09
C LEU A 202 1.94 -21.82 -5.69
N THR A 203 2.64 -22.83 -5.21
CA THR A 203 3.39 -22.75 -3.93
C THR A 203 4.87 -22.63 -4.24
N ALA A 204 5.50 -21.54 -3.79
CA ALA A 204 6.92 -21.34 -4.00
C ALA A 204 7.74 -22.42 -3.32
N ARG A 205 8.75 -22.96 -4.03
CA ARG A 205 9.65 -24.00 -3.50
C ARG A 205 10.67 -23.37 -2.56
N GLU A 206 11.17 -24.16 -1.62
CA GLU A 206 12.34 -23.79 -0.81
C GLU A 206 13.50 -23.35 -1.72
N GLY A 207 14.23 -22.30 -1.30
CA GLY A 207 15.31 -21.69 -2.07
C GLY A 207 14.89 -20.73 -3.17
N THR A 208 13.58 -20.49 -3.38
CA THR A 208 13.09 -19.44 -4.29
C THR A 208 13.00 -18.07 -3.60
N TYR A 209 13.03 -18.03 -2.31
CA TYR A 209 13.06 -16.85 -1.44
C TYR A 209 14.05 -17.07 -0.30
N ASP A 210 14.42 -16.00 0.39
CA ASP A 210 15.34 -16.00 1.52
C ASP A 210 14.60 -15.43 2.74
N ASP A 211 14.41 -16.26 3.77
CA ASP A 211 13.71 -15.88 5.00
C ASP A 211 14.50 -14.83 5.81
N ASP A 212 15.80 -14.72 5.61
CA ASP A 212 16.65 -13.73 6.25
C ASP A 212 16.65 -12.36 5.51
N ASP A 213 16.17 -12.31 4.26
CA ASP A 213 15.99 -11.06 3.51
C ASP A 213 14.55 -10.53 3.68
N PRO A 214 14.35 -9.46 4.46
CA PRO A 214 13.01 -8.92 4.73
C PRO A 214 12.26 -8.41 3.50
N ILE A 215 12.95 -8.22 2.36
CA ILE A 215 12.35 -7.83 1.08
C ILE A 215 12.23 -9.04 0.16
N GLY A 216 13.26 -9.87 0.10
CA GLY A 216 13.31 -11.07 -0.74
C GLY A 216 12.24 -12.11 -0.38
N VAL A 217 11.92 -12.23 0.90
CA VAL A 217 10.89 -13.15 1.42
C VAL A 217 9.46 -12.79 1.02
N LEU A 218 9.23 -11.55 0.59
CA LEU A 218 7.87 -11.08 0.30
C LEU A 218 7.29 -11.74 -0.95
N ASP A 219 6.04 -12.14 -0.86
CA ASP A 219 5.30 -12.75 -1.99
C ASP A 219 5.38 -11.90 -3.26
N VAL A 220 5.27 -10.58 -3.13
CA VAL A 220 5.39 -9.66 -4.27
C VAL A 220 6.76 -9.70 -4.91
N THR A 221 7.82 -9.86 -4.12
CA THR A 221 9.20 -9.96 -4.61
C THR A 221 9.43 -11.32 -5.28
N VAL A 222 8.98 -12.40 -4.64
CA VAL A 222 9.03 -13.75 -5.23
C VAL A 222 8.32 -13.78 -6.57
N LEU A 223 7.09 -13.26 -6.63
CA LEU A 223 6.33 -13.18 -7.88
C LEU A 223 7.03 -12.34 -8.94
N SER A 224 7.57 -11.19 -8.57
CA SER A 224 8.27 -10.30 -9.50
C SER A 224 9.50 -10.96 -10.07
N ASN A 225 10.35 -11.55 -9.23
CA ASN A 225 11.61 -12.12 -9.65
C ASN A 225 11.46 -13.44 -10.40
N ARG A 226 10.59 -14.33 -9.92
CA ARG A 226 10.47 -15.70 -10.43
C ARG A 226 9.50 -15.83 -11.60
N VAL A 227 8.52 -14.95 -11.71
CA VAL A 227 7.52 -15.04 -12.78
C VAL A 227 7.61 -13.85 -13.73
N LEU A 228 7.49 -12.61 -13.20
CA LEU A 228 7.38 -11.44 -14.07
C LEU A 228 8.70 -11.14 -14.80
N ASP A 229 9.82 -11.15 -14.10
CA ASP A 229 11.13 -10.96 -14.72
C ASP A 229 11.62 -12.22 -15.44
N LYS A 230 11.77 -13.34 -14.70
CA LYS A 230 12.42 -14.56 -15.22
C LYS A 230 11.68 -15.19 -16.40
N LEU A 231 10.36 -15.31 -16.34
CA LEU A 231 9.57 -16.01 -17.37
C LEU A 231 8.95 -15.04 -18.38
N LEU A 232 8.45 -13.90 -17.91
CA LEU A 232 7.70 -12.97 -18.76
C LEU A 232 8.56 -11.81 -19.29
N ASP A 233 9.84 -11.69 -18.86
CA ASP A 233 10.76 -10.59 -19.21
C ASP A 233 10.15 -9.19 -18.93
N ILE A 234 9.40 -9.08 -17.84
CA ILE A 234 8.82 -7.82 -17.33
C ILE A 234 9.70 -7.33 -16.18
N LYS A 235 10.76 -6.59 -16.49
CA LYS A 235 11.78 -6.13 -15.53
C LYS A 235 11.35 -4.89 -14.76
N ASP A 236 10.67 -3.96 -15.40
CA ASP A 236 10.17 -2.73 -14.77
C ASP A 236 8.65 -2.65 -14.84
N LEU A 237 8.01 -2.92 -13.71
CA LEU A 237 6.55 -2.90 -13.56
C LEU A 237 5.93 -1.51 -13.78
N ARG A 238 6.74 -0.43 -13.66
CA ARG A 238 6.27 0.96 -13.76
C ARG A 238 6.11 1.42 -15.20
N THR A 239 6.93 0.87 -16.10
CA THR A 239 7.01 1.31 -17.49
C THR A 239 6.48 0.29 -18.49
N SER A 240 6.38 -0.97 -18.10
CA SER A 240 5.88 -2.04 -18.97
C SER A 240 4.40 -1.87 -19.28
N LYS A 241 4.06 -1.87 -20.57
CA LYS A 241 2.68 -1.87 -21.05
C LYS A 241 2.06 -3.28 -21.12
N ARG A 242 2.85 -4.32 -20.81
CA ARG A 242 2.42 -5.72 -20.82
C ARG A 242 1.79 -6.18 -19.52
N ILE A 243 1.83 -5.33 -18.48
CA ILE A 243 1.26 -5.61 -17.16
C ILE A 243 0.28 -4.51 -16.76
N ASP A 244 -0.78 -4.90 -16.07
CA ASP A 244 -1.75 -4.02 -15.44
C ASP A 244 -2.05 -4.50 -14.01
N PHE A 245 -2.71 -3.66 -13.21
CA PHE A 245 -2.94 -3.91 -11.80
C PHE A 245 -4.42 -3.78 -11.46
N VAL A 246 -4.94 -4.75 -10.70
CA VAL A 246 -6.33 -4.76 -10.22
C VAL A 246 -6.36 -4.88 -8.71
N GLY A 247 -6.84 -3.84 -8.03
CA GLY A 247 -6.97 -3.82 -6.57
C GLY A 247 -7.99 -4.85 -6.08
N GLY A 248 -7.66 -5.54 -5.00
CA GLY A 248 -8.47 -6.63 -4.42
C GLY A 248 -9.88 -6.21 -3.96
N ILE A 249 -10.13 -4.90 -3.76
CA ILE A 249 -11.48 -4.36 -3.46
C ILE A 249 -12.48 -4.71 -4.57
N ARG A 250 -12.04 -4.76 -5.84
CA ARG A 250 -12.90 -5.10 -6.97
C ARG A 250 -13.31 -6.57 -7.00
N GLY A 251 -12.70 -7.39 -6.15
CA GLY A 251 -12.95 -8.83 -6.09
C GLY A 251 -12.31 -9.63 -7.22
N LEU A 252 -12.17 -10.93 -7.00
CA LEU A 252 -11.55 -11.84 -7.97
C LEU A 252 -12.44 -12.10 -9.19
N GLY A 253 -13.72 -11.73 -9.15
CA GLY A 253 -14.64 -11.88 -10.28
C GLY A 253 -14.29 -11.00 -11.49
N GLU A 254 -13.69 -9.80 -11.24
CA GLU A 254 -13.19 -8.93 -12.33
C GLU A 254 -11.94 -9.46 -13.01
N LEU A 255 -11.31 -10.46 -12.42
CA LEU A 255 -10.11 -11.09 -12.93
C LEU A 255 -10.41 -12.19 -13.97
N ARG A 256 -11.69 -12.48 -14.22
CA ARG A 256 -12.08 -13.29 -15.37
C ARG A 256 -11.88 -12.47 -16.63
N PRO A 257 -11.36 -13.07 -17.72
CA PRO A 257 -11.06 -12.32 -18.92
C PRO A 257 -12.28 -11.54 -19.42
N GLY A 258 -12.08 -10.25 -19.66
CA GLY A 258 -12.82 -9.52 -20.66
C GLY A 258 -12.54 -10.12 -22.05
N PRO A 259 -13.00 -9.45 -23.13
CA PRO A 259 -12.91 -9.97 -24.50
C PRO A 259 -11.52 -10.46 -24.89
N PRO A 260 -11.37 -11.33 -25.91
CA PRO A 260 -10.15 -12.07 -26.21
C PRO A 260 -8.92 -11.18 -26.38
N GLY A 261 -7.87 -11.44 -25.59
CA GLY A 261 -6.60 -10.72 -25.57
C GLY A 261 -5.97 -10.57 -24.18
N GLN A 262 -6.70 -10.71 -23.10
CA GLN A 262 -6.15 -10.69 -21.74
C GLN A 262 -5.87 -12.11 -21.27
N ARG A 263 -4.60 -12.45 -21.11
CA ARG A 263 -4.16 -13.77 -20.65
C ARG A 263 -3.37 -13.65 -19.37
N GLY A 264 -3.72 -14.49 -18.41
CA GLY A 264 -2.95 -14.70 -17.20
C GLY A 264 -3.14 -13.66 -16.12
N LEU A 265 -3.50 -14.13 -14.96
CA LEU A 265 -3.67 -13.35 -13.75
C LEU A 265 -2.93 -13.99 -12.60
N LEU A 266 -2.16 -13.20 -11.88
CA LEU A 266 -1.46 -13.62 -10.69
C LEU A 266 -2.02 -12.88 -9.48
N HIS A 267 -2.50 -13.62 -8.50
CA HIS A 267 -3.07 -13.13 -7.26
C HIS A 267 -2.20 -13.52 -6.07
N ARG A 268 -1.99 -12.60 -5.17
CA ARG A 268 -1.33 -12.84 -3.88
C ARG A 268 -2.37 -13.19 -2.81
N GLY A 269 -2.09 -14.18 -1.98
CA GLY A 269 -2.84 -14.43 -0.76
C GLY A 269 -2.62 -13.33 0.28
N SER A 270 -3.69 -12.76 0.81
CA SER A 270 -3.66 -11.82 1.93
C SER A 270 -3.91 -12.57 3.23
N GLY A 271 -2.91 -13.27 3.74
CA GLY A 271 -3.09 -14.10 4.94
C GLY A 271 -2.49 -13.56 6.23
N VAL A 272 -1.62 -12.56 6.18
CA VAL A 272 -0.84 -12.15 7.34
C VAL A 272 -1.02 -10.67 7.63
N ARG A 273 -1.44 -10.35 8.87
CA ARG A 273 -1.21 -9.03 9.44
C ARG A 273 0.31 -8.85 9.49
N PRO A 274 0.87 -7.72 9.05
CA PRO A 274 2.27 -7.43 9.31
C PRO A 274 2.43 -7.33 10.83
N GLU A 275 3.03 -8.33 11.45
CA GLU A 275 3.57 -8.16 12.79
C GLU A 275 4.86 -7.36 12.66
N PRO A 276 5.09 -6.36 13.52
CA PRO A 276 6.38 -5.70 13.60
C PRO A 276 7.47 -6.73 13.91
N ASP A 277 8.63 -6.57 13.30
CA ASP A 277 9.78 -7.41 13.61
C ASP A 277 10.20 -7.26 15.09
N ARG A 278 11.17 -8.09 15.55
CA ARG A 278 11.70 -8.05 16.92
C ARG A 278 12.26 -6.69 17.35
N HIS A 279 12.39 -5.75 16.42
CA HIS A 279 12.86 -4.38 16.61
C HIS A 279 11.75 -3.34 16.46
N GLY A 280 10.47 -3.75 16.37
CA GLY A 280 9.32 -2.86 16.19
C GLY A 280 9.22 -2.26 14.78
N GLN A 281 9.96 -2.80 13.81
CA GLN A 281 9.88 -2.36 12.42
C GLN A 281 8.77 -3.14 11.69
N LEU A 282 7.90 -2.42 10.98
CA LEU A 282 6.99 -3.06 10.05
C LEU A 282 7.81 -3.64 8.90
N PRO A 283 7.52 -4.87 8.44
CA PRO A 283 8.21 -5.43 7.28
C PRO A 283 8.23 -4.45 6.12
N GLY A 284 9.39 -4.22 5.53
CA GLY A 284 9.65 -3.18 4.53
C GLY A 284 8.91 -3.29 3.20
N ALA A 285 7.85 -4.06 3.13
CA ALA A 285 7.02 -4.25 1.96
C ALA A 285 5.55 -4.04 2.26
N LEU A 286 5.23 -2.83 2.63
CA LEU A 286 3.90 -2.30 2.43
C LEU A 286 3.72 -1.95 0.94
N CYS A 287 3.84 -2.95 0.08
CA CYS A 287 3.47 -2.78 -1.32
C CYS A 287 1.95 -2.60 -1.40
N ASP A 288 1.53 -1.39 -1.73
CA ASP A 288 0.17 -1.00 -2.06
C ASP A 288 -0.88 -1.27 -0.96
N LEU A 289 -0.73 -0.55 0.16
CA LEU A 289 -1.78 -0.36 1.12
C LEU A 289 -2.88 0.55 0.55
N ARG A 290 -3.93 -0.02 0.01
CA ARG A 290 -5.20 0.68 -0.09
C ARG A 290 -6.06 0.27 1.10
N VAL A 291 -6.41 1.23 1.92
CA VAL A 291 -7.24 1.02 3.11
C VAL A 291 -8.66 0.67 2.69
N GLY A 292 -8.99 -0.61 2.84
CA GLY A 292 -10.37 -1.02 2.95
C GLY A 292 -10.81 -0.86 4.41
N ARG A 293 -11.70 0.07 4.70
CA ARG A 293 -12.33 0.16 6.02
C ARG A 293 -12.98 -1.17 6.36
N GLN A 294 -12.84 -1.61 7.61
CA GLN A 294 -13.64 -2.71 8.14
C GLN A 294 -15.12 -2.30 8.10
N GLY A 295 -15.82 -2.72 7.06
CA GLY A 295 -17.27 -2.74 7.05
C GLY A 295 -17.71 -3.75 8.11
N ARG A 296 -18.43 -3.32 9.14
CA ARG A 296 -19.21 -4.21 10.00
C ARG A 296 -20.05 -5.06 9.06
N GLN A 297 -19.95 -6.38 9.16
CA GLN A 297 -20.94 -7.29 8.62
C GLN A 297 -22.29 -6.92 9.26
N GLY A 298 -23.08 -6.18 8.50
CA GLY A 298 -24.49 -5.99 8.84
C GLY A 298 -25.19 -7.33 8.59
N ASN A 299 -25.66 -7.97 9.65
CA ASN A 299 -26.65 -9.01 9.57
C ASN A 299 -27.88 -8.45 8.81
N HIS A 300 -28.05 -8.85 7.57
CA HIS A 300 -29.36 -8.82 6.93
C HIS A 300 -30.00 -10.18 7.15
N GLN A 301 -30.71 -10.32 8.27
CA GLN A 301 -31.91 -11.13 8.37
C GLN A 301 -33.08 -10.15 8.14
N ARG A 302 -33.68 -10.25 7.01
CA ARG A 302 -35.07 -10.26 6.56
C ARG A 302 -35.19 -9.79 5.12
#